data_312f86576bb1559f8d54ff1de2269de2
#
_entry.id   312f86576bb1559f8d54ff1de2269de2
#
_cell.length_a   1.000
_cell.length_b   1.000
_cell.length_c   1.000
_cell.angle_alpha   90.00
_cell.angle_beta   90.00
_cell.angle_gamma   90.00
#
_symmetry.space_group_name_H-M   'P 1'
#
loop_
_entity.id
_entity.type
_entity.pdbx_description
1 polymer ?
#
loop_
_entity_poly.entity_id
_entity_poly.type
_entity_poly.pdbx_seq_one_letter_code
_entity_poly.pdbx_strand_id
1 'polypeptide(L)'
;MPIRHTEKETADKVMAALKNPSRLFKSSVINWAGTTIDTDVPYVEVISRILLDNLEILESIPCIRRSLQYRTQGHDGIFDASSNRKEEIVGMILFNQKTVSPDYGEVLDYQIPLKANGRDKVGFKAFDLLSYDKVRNTAWILELKVSDNENDSLLHSVLEAYTYLNTVHREKLLDDFSLNTSAELKAAGLSIEGDRRHREYKALDSMPFLKQLISRLMIEVFFLSREPAF
;
A
#
# COMPACT_ATOMS: atom_id res chain seq x y z
N MET A 1 15.33 -4.78 25.72
CA MET A 1 14.23 -3.79 25.67
C MET A 1 14.24 -3.16 24.30
N PRO A 2 13.09 -2.96 23.66
CA PRO A 2 13.08 -2.19 22.41
C PRO A 2 13.63 -0.78 22.65
N ILE A 3 14.47 -0.31 21.73
CA ILE A 3 15.03 1.04 21.80
C ILE A 3 13.86 2.01 21.63
N ARG A 4 13.64 2.89 22.63
CA ARG A 4 12.63 3.95 22.57
C ARG A 4 13.31 5.28 22.20
N HIS A 5 12.62 6.11 21.48
CA HIS A 5 13.12 7.38 20.92
C HIS A 5 12.33 8.57 21.45
N THR A 6 12.98 9.72 21.50
CA THR A 6 12.34 11.02 21.73
C THR A 6 11.55 11.43 20.49
N GLU A 7 10.67 12.43 20.67
CA GLU A 7 9.96 13.04 19.54
C GLU A 7 10.93 13.65 18.51
N LYS A 8 11.99 14.31 18.99
CA LYS A 8 13.05 14.88 18.13
C LYS A 8 13.78 13.80 17.33
N GLU A 9 14.23 12.74 17.98
CA GLU A 9 14.92 11.62 17.30
C GLU A 9 14.02 10.96 16.26
N THR A 10 12.72 10.85 16.55
CA THR A 10 11.71 10.35 15.61
C THR A 10 11.63 11.27 14.40
N ALA A 11 11.53 12.57 14.63
CA ALA A 11 11.47 13.59 13.56
C ALA A 11 12.73 13.54 12.68
N ASP A 12 13.92 13.48 13.27
CA ASP A 12 15.19 13.41 12.53
C ASP A 12 15.24 12.17 11.61
N LYS A 13 14.72 11.02 12.08
CA LYS A 13 14.67 9.79 11.28
C LYS A 13 13.64 9.87 10.13
N VAL A 14 12.48 10.46 10.36
CA VAL A 14 11.47 10.66 9.31
C VAL A 14 12.00 11.62 8.24
N MET A 15 12.61 12.74 8.65
CA MET A 15 13.20 13.70 7.72
C MET A 15 14.34 13.08 6.90
N ALA A 16 15.15 12.20 7.53
CA ALA A 16 16.17 11.45 6.80
C ALA A 16 15.57 10.49 5.76
N ALA A 17 14.45 9.82 6.10
CA ALA A 17 13.76 8.91 5.19
C ALA A 17 13.06 9.67 4.04
N LEU A 18 12.52 10.85 4.28
CA LEU A 18 11.89 11.73 3.28
C LEU A 18 12.83 12.19 2.17
N LYS A 19 14.16 12.10 2.34
CA LYS A 19 15.13 12.34 1.25
C LYS A 19 14.93 11.39 0.06
N ASN A 20 14.25 10.25 0.26
CA ASN A 20 13.85 9.35 -0.80
C ASN A 20 12.37 8.97 -0.63
N PRO A 21 11.43 9.86 -1.02
CA PRO A 21 10.01 9.69 -0.74
C PRO A 21 9.43 8.40 -1.37
N SER A 22 9.93 7.99 -2.53
CA SER A 22 9.53 6.73 -3.17
C SER A 22 9.90 5.47 -2.37
N ARG A 23 10.74 5.57 -1.36
CA ARG A 23 11.14 4.46 -0.50
C ARG A 23 10.82 4.69 0.98
N LEU A 24 10.08 5.73 1.29
CA LEU A 24 9.73 6.11 2.65
C LEU A 24 9.07 4.94 3.41
N PHE A 25 8.10 4.27 2.79
CA PHE A 25 7.40 3.15 3.41
C PHE A 25 8.34 2.00 3.83
N LYS A 26 9.50 1.83 3.18
CA LYS A 26 10.53 0.84 3.54
C LYS A 26 11.38 1.23 4.75
N SER A 27 11.26 2.44 5.23
CA SER A 27 12.00 2.89 6.40
C SER A 27 11.41 2.27 7.67
N SER A 28 12.28 1.70 8.52
CA SER A 28 11.84 1.06 9.76
C SER A 28 11.06 2.00 10.69
N VAL A 29 11.31 3.31 10.61
CA VAL A 29 10.59 4.31 11.43
C VAL A 29 9.08 4.29 11.17
N ILE A 30 8.64 3.98 9.96
CA ILE A 30 7.22 3.95 9.59
C ILE A 30 6.43 2.87 10.35
N ASN A 31 7.11 1.82 10.79
CA ASN A 31 6.52 0.69 11.50
C ASN A 31 6.68 0.76 13.02
N TRP A 32 7.23 1.85 13.56
CA TRP A 32 7.42 1.95 14.99
C TRP A 32 6.08 1.92 15.72
N ALA A 33 6.05 1.16 16.83
CA ALA A 33 4.91 1.02 17.72
C ALA A 33 5.23 1.60 19.10
N GLY A 34 4.20 2.01 19.84
CA GLY A 34 4.33 2.62 21.16
C GLY A 34 4.45 4.14 21.07
N THR A 35 5.05 4.72 22.12
CA THR A 35 5.10 6.17 22.36
C THR A 35 6.53 6.68 22.51
N THR A 36 6.74 7.96 22.28
CA THR A 36 7.98 8.69 22.57
C THR A 36 8.30 8.65 24.06
N ILE A 37 9.60 8.77 24.41
CA ILE A 37 10.03 8.71 25.83
C ILE A 37 9.89 10.04 26.58
N ASP A 38 9.80 11.13 25.84
CA ASP A 38 9.78 12.49 26.37
C ASP A 38 8.39 13.12 26.44
N THR A 39 7.51 12.79 25.49
CA THR A 39 6.17 13.39 25.40
C THR A 39 5.03 12.39 25.51
N ASP A 40 5.35 11.09 25.55
CA ASP A 40 4.39 9.96 25.56
C ASP A 40 3.37 9.98 24.40
N VAL A 41 3.72 10.68 23.30
CA VAL A 41 2.91 10.73 22.08
C VAL A 41 3.17 9.47 21.23
N PRO A 42 2.12 8.84 20.65
CA PRO A 42 2.31 7.70 19.75
C PRO A 42 3.26 8.04 18.59
N TYR A 43 4.21 7.15 18.28
CA TYR A 43 5.15 7.36 17.17
C TYR A 43 4.42 7.64 15.87
N VAL A 44 3.35 6.91 15.58
CA VAL A 44 2.55 7.09 14.36
C VAL A 44 1.99 8.52 14.24
N GLU A 45 1.61 9.15 15.34
CA GLU A 45 1.10 10.53 15.34
C GLU A 45 2.23 11.55 15.08
N VAL A 46 3.39 11.36 15.70
CA VAL A 46 4.57 12.20 15.42
C VAL A 46 4.97 12.09 13.95
N ILE A 47 5.05 10.87 13.43
CA ILE A 47 5.40 10.60 12.03
C ILE A 47 4.37 11.24 11.10
N SER A 48 3.08 11.00 11.33
CA SER A 48 2.00 11.52 10.48
C SER A 48 1.96 13.04 10.45
N ARG A 49 2.20 13.72 11.57
CA ARG A 49 2.31 15.18 11.63
C ARG A 49 3.45 15.68 10.74
N ILE A 50 4.64 15.08 10.86
CA ILE A 50 5.80 15.49 10.03
C ILE A 50 5.51 15.27 8.54
N LEU A 51 4.84 14.16 8.17
CA LEU A 51 4.47 13.90 6.78
C LEU A 51 3.44 14.89 6.26
N LEU A 52 2.48 15.31 7.10
CA LEU A 52 1.53 16.36 6.77
C LEU A 52 2.20 17.71 6.54
N ASP A 53 3.20 18.04 7.35
CA ASP A 53 3.97 19.28 7.22
C ASP A 53 4.91 19.28 5.99
N ASN A 54 5.09 18.13 5.34
CA ASN A 54 5.99 17.94 4.19
C ASN A 54 5.29 17.19 3.03
N LEU A 55 4.01 17.41 2.82
CA LEU A 55 3.22 16.71 1.78
C LEU A 55 3.79 16.91 0.37
N GLU A 56 4.31 18.10 0.07
CA GLU A 56 4.92 18.42 -1.23
C GLU A 56 6.08 17.47 -1.58
N ILE A 57 6.79 16.92 -0.58
CA ILE A 57 7.84 15.92 -0.81
C ILE A 57 7.21 14.59 -1.24
N LEU A 58 6.10 14.18 -0.63
CA LEU A 58 5.38 12.96 -1.04
C LEU A 58 4.75 13.11 -2.43
N GLU A 59 4.21 14.28 -2.74
CA GLU A 59 3.65 14.62 -4.06
C GLU A 59 4.72 14.62 -5.17
N SER A 60 6.01 14.73 -4.82
CA SER A 60 7.13 14.68 -5.76
C SER A 60 7.51 13.27 -6.23
N ILE A 61 6.84 12.21 -5.76
CA ILE A 61 7.11 10.83 -6.18
C ILE A 61 6.88 10.73 -7.70
N PRO A 62 7.91 10.33 -8.49
CA PRO A 62 7.81 10.37 -9.93
C PRO A 62 7.02 9.18 -10.49
N CYS A 63 6.21 9.45 -11.51
CA CYS A 63 5.64 8.42 -12.35
C CYS A 63 6.74 7.72 -13.16
N ILE A 64 6.72 6.39 -13.20
CA ILE A 64 7.62 5.58 -14.02
C ILE A 64 6.97 5.31 -15.38
N ARG A 65 7.56 5.87 -16.45
CA ARG A 65 7.15 5.55 -17.82
C ARG A 65 7.63 4.15 -18.20
N ARG A 66 6.73 3.19 -18.02
CA ARG A 66 6.99 1.78 -18.34
C ARG A 66 6.89 1.56 -19.85
N SER A 67 7.90 0.90 -20.45
CA SER A 67 7.91 0.53 -21.88
C SER A 67 7.26 -0.84 -22.15
N LEU A 68 7.22 -1.73 -21.16
CA LEU A 68 6.59 -3.05 -21.25
C LEU A 68 5.12 -2.98 -20.83
N GLN A 69 4.33 -3.98 -21.18
CA GLN A 69 2.95 -4.10 -20.71
C GLN A 69 2.89 -4.32 -19.20
N TYR A 70 1.87 -3.74 -18.54
CA TYR A 70 1.55 -4.03 -17.14
C TYR A 70 0.94 -5.41 -16.98
N ARG A 71 0.09 -5.82 -17.93
CA ARG A 71 -0.51 -7.15 -17.92
C ARG A 71 0.56 -8.21 -18.19
N THR A 72 0.75 -9.13 -17.25
CA THR A 72 1.71 -10.21 -17.36
C THR A 72 1.05 -11.41 -18.04
N GLN A 73 1.67 -11.91 -19.11
CA GLN A 73 1.23 -13.14 -19.74
C GLN A 73 1.57 -14.33 -18.85
N GLY A 74 0.66 -15.30 -18.73
CA GLY A 74 0.89 -16.53 -17.97
C GLY A 74 0.54 -16.44 -16.48
N HIS A 75 -0.12 -15.38 -16.03
CA HIS A 75 -0.74 -15.36 -14.71
C HIS A 75 -1.98 -16.27 -14.74
N ASP A 76 -1.81 -17.51 -14.27
CA ASP A 76 -2.82 -18.58 -14.27
C ASP A 76 -3.45 -18.81 -12.88
N GLY A 77 -2.93 -18.16 -11.85
CA GLY A 77 -3.38 -18.30 -10.46
C GLY A 77 -2.94 -19.62 -9.82
N ILE A 78 -2.05 -20.39 -10.46
CA ILE A 78 -1.51 -21.62 -9.89
C ILE A 78 -0.41 -21.26 -8.87
N PHE A 79 -0.55 -21.76 -7.66
CA PHE A 79 0.40 -21.51 -6.57
C PHE A 79 0.78 -22.79 -5.84
N ASP A 80 1.96 -22.76 -5.22
CA ASP A 80 2.43 -23.77 -4.29
C ASP A 80 2.05 -23.35 -2.85
N ALA A 81 1.14 -24.08 -2.22
CA ALA A 81 0.67 -23.80 -0.86
C ALA A 81 1.79 -23.91 0.20
N SER A 82 2.91 -24.59 -0.11
CA SER A 82 4.08 -24.65 0.78
C SER A 82 5.00 -23.42 0.69
N SER A 83 4.75 -22.53 -0.27
CA SER A 83 5.54 -21.31 -0.43
C SER A 83 5.39 -20.37 0.77
N ASN A 84 6.47 -19.71 1.15
CA ASN A 84 6.48 -18.68 2.19
C ASN A 84 6.02 -17.28 1.68
N ARG A 85 5.63 -17.17 0.41
CA ARG A 85 5.16 -15.93 -0.23
C ARG A 85 3.65 -15.76 -0.05
N LYS A 86 3.21 -15.64 1.18
CA LYS A 86 1.79 -15.69 1.55
C LYS A 86 0.95 -14.60 0.89
N GLU A 87 1.44 -13.35 0.82
CA GLU A 87 0.73 -12.25 0.15
C GLU A 87 0.46 -12.57 -1.32
N GLU A 88 1.46 -13.14 -2.02
CA GLU A 88 1.30 -13.54 -3.42
C GLU A 88 0.28 -14.68 -3.57
N ILE A 89 0.31 -15.69 -2.68
CA ILE A 89 -0.66 -16.79 -2.67
C ILE A 89 -2.09 -16.27 -2.45
N VAL A 90 -2.29 -15.42 -1.45
CA VAL A 90 -3.60 -14.80 -1.18
C VAL A 90 -4.06 -13.98 -2.37
N GLY A 91 -3.16 -13.25 -3.01
CA GLY A 91 -3.45 -12.51 -4.24
C GLY A 91 -3.94 -13.43 -5.38
N MET A 92 -3.29 -14.57 -5.59
CA MET A 92 -3.70 -15.57 -6.58
C MET A 92 -5.08 -16.18 -6.24
N ILE A 93 -5.35 -16.45 -4.97
CA ILE A 93 -6.66 -16.96 -4.53
C ILE A 93 -7.76 -15.95 -4.82
N LEU A 94 -7.56 -14.67 -4.48
CA LEU A 94 -8.51 -13.60 -4.77
C LEU A 94 -8.75 -13.45 -6.28
N PHE A 95 -7.70 -13.54 -7.09
CA PHE A 95 -7.79 -13.55 -8.55
C PHE A 95 -8.62 -14.74 -9.07
N ASN A 96 -8.40 -15.94 -8.51
CA ASN A 96 -9.11 -17.16 -8.92
C ASN A 96 -10.58 -17.16 -8.52
N GLN A 97 -10.92 -16.56 -7.39
CA GLN A 97 -12.29 -16.50 -6.89
C GLN A 97 -13.22 -15.70 -7.82
N LYS A 98 -12.69 -14.74 -8.57
CA LYS A 98 -13.46 -13.82 -9.44
C LYS A 98 -14.67 -13.20 -8.74
N THR A 99 -14.59 -13.10 -7.43
CA THR A 99 -15.65 -12.52 -6.61
C THR A 99 -15.60 -11.01 -6.74
N VAL A 100 -16.75 -10.39 -6.98
CA VAL A 100 -16.86 -8.94 -7.02
C VAL A 100 -17.03 -8.42 -5.60
N SER A 101 -16.02 -7.69 -5.11
CA SER A 101 -16.12 -6.99 -3.83
C SER A 101 -16.98 -5.73 -3.97
N PRO A 102 -17.84 -5.42 -2.98
CA PRO A 102 -18.57 -4.15 -2.96
C PRO A 102 -17.64 -2.94 -2.80
N ASP A 103 -16.44 -3.12 -2.28
CA ASP A 103 -15.49 -2.04 -1.99
C ASP A 103 -14.58 -1.72 -3.18
N TYR A 104 -14.01 -2.73 -3.83
CA TYR A 104 -13.00 -2.55 -4.88
C TYR A 104 -13.31 -3.27 -6.20
N GLY A 105 -14.47 -3.91 -6.35
CA GLY A 105 -14.86 -4.62 -7.56
C GLY A 105 -14.18 -5.99 -7.74
N GLU A 106 -13.96 -6.39 -9.00
CA GLU A 106 -13.36 -7.68 -9.39
C GLU A 106 -11.84 -7.56 -9.46
N VAL A 107 -11.11 -8.53 -8.88
CA VAL A 107 -9.66 -8.63 -9.04
C VAL A 107 -9.34 -9.12 -10.46
N LEU A 108 -8.61 -8.29 -11.20
CA LEU A 108 -8.26 -8.52 -12.61
C LEU A 108 -6.92 -9.23 -12.79
N ASP A 109 -5.96 -8.95 -11.91
CA ASP A 109 -4.60 -9.51 -11.97
C ASP A 109 -3.88 -9.31 -10.63
N TYR A 110 -2.73 -9.99 -10.47
CA TYR A 110 -1.89 -9.94 -9.28
C TYR A 110 -0.43 -9.69 -9.64
N GLN A 111 0.38 -9.21 -8.68
CA GLN A 111 1.82 -8.92 -8.85
C GLN A 111 2.13 -8.11 -10.12
N ILE A 112 1.43 -6.99 -10.28
CA ILE A 112 1.53 -6.13 -11.46
C ILE A 112 2.87 -5.38 -11.46
N PRO A 113 3.73 -5.58 -12.48
CA PRO A 113 5.10 -5.08 -12.46
C PRO A 113 5.18 -3.56 -12.63
N LEU A 114 6.01 -2.91 -11.79
CA LEU A 114 6.23 -1.45 -11.81
C LEU A 114 7.53 -1.03 -12.50
N LYS A 115 8.47 -1.95 -12.73
CA LYS A 115 9.76 -1.62 -13.37
C LYS A 115 9.57 -0.97 -14.73
N ALA A 116 10.37 0.04 -15.04
CA ALA A 116 10.36 0.71 -16.35
C ALA A 116 10.59 -0.27 -17.50
N ASN A 117 11.50 -1.22 -17.30
CA ASN A 117 11.83 -2.29 -18.24
C ASN A 117 12.41 -3.52 -17.51
N GLY A 118 12.60 -4.63 -18.20
CA GLY A 118 13.10 -5.88 -17.61
C GLY A 118 14.55 -5.81 -17.06
N ARG A 119 15.31 -4.78 -17.40
CA ARG A 119 16.71 -4.58 -16.96
C ARG A 119 16.84 -3.63 -15.76
N ASP A 120 15.76 -2.97 -15.39
CA ASP A 120 15.74 -2.03 -14.26
C ASP A 120 15.94 -2.79 -12.95
N LYS A 121 17.08 -2.54 -12.28
CA LYS A 121 17.43 -3.15 -11.00
C LYS A 121 17.02 -2.30 -9.79
N VAL A 122 16.64 -1.05 -10.02
CA VAL A 122 16.46 -0.03 -8.96
C VAL A 122 15.00 0.25 -8.64
N GLY A 123 14.07 -0.11 -9.52
CA GLY A 123 12.64 0.15 -9.38
C GLY A 123 11.92 -0.71 -8.35
N PHE A 124 10.65 -0.40 -8.13
CA PHE A 124 9.72 -1.28 -7.42
C PHE A 124 9.50 -2.55 -8.24
N LYS A 125 9.27 -3.69 -7.57
CA LYS A 125 9.07 -4.95 -8.28
C LYS A 125 7.67 -4.99 -8.90
N ALA A 126 6.66 -4.93 -8.06
CA ALA A 126 5.24 -5.02 -8.43
C ALA A 126 4.40 -4.41 -7.31
N PHE A 127 3.14 -4.11 -7.59
CA PHE A 127 2.08 -3.99 -6.58
C PHE A 127 1.22 -5.27 -6.59
N ASP A 128 0.51 -5.54 -5.50
CA ASP A 128 -0.04 -6.87 -5.26
C ASP A 128 -1.23 -7.21 -6.14
N LEU A 129 -2.25 -6.32 -6.24
CA LEU A 129 -3.48 -6.59 -6.97
C LEU A 129 -3.93 -5.38 -7.76
N LEU A 130 -4.46 -5.63 -8.96
CA LEU A 130 -5.29 -4.69 -9.71
C LEU A 130 -6.73 -5.19 -9.67
N SER A 131 -7.67 -4.32 -9.28
CA SER A 131 -9.10 -4.61 -9.39
C SER A 131 -9.86 -3.52 -10.13
N TYR A 132 -11.09 -3.81 -10.53
CA TYR A 132 -11.93 -2.86 -11.25
C TYR A 132 -13.38 -2.94 -10.81
N ASP A 133 -13.89 -1.84 -10.33
CA ASP A 133 -15.30 -1.62 -10.08
C ASP A 133 -15.98 -1.03 -11.33
N LYS A 134 -16.70 -1.87 -12.04
CA LYS A 134 -17.42 -1.48 -13.26
C LYS A 134 -18.55 -0.48 -13.00
N VAL A 135 -19.16 -0.53 -11.82
CA VAL A 135 -20.29 0.35 -11.46
C VAL A 135 -19.81 1.77 -11.21
N ARG A 136 -18.71 1.92 -10.43
CA ARG A 136 -18.11 3.21 -10.12
C ARG A 136 -17.12 3.69 -11.19
N ASN A 137 -16.83 2.86 -12.20
CA ASN A 137 -15.79 3.09 -13.20
C ASN A 137 -14.42 3.42 -12.55
N THR A 138 -14.02 2.63 -11.56
CA THR A 138 -12.82 2.86 -10.75
C THR A 138 -11.91 1.64 -10.81
N ALA A 139 -10.66 1.85 -11.19
CA ALA A 139 -9.59 0.86 -11.06
C ALA A 139 -8.83 1.08 -9.74
N TRP A 140 -8.51 0.00 -9.03
CA TRP A 140 -7.85 0.04 -7.75
C TRP A 140 -6.49 -0.64 -7.80
N ILE A 141 -5.48 0.06 -7.33
CA ILE A 141 -4.20 -0.52 -6.93
C ILE A 141 -4.36 -0.94 -5.47
N LEU A 142 -4.29 -2.24 -5.20
CA LEU A 142 -4.44 -2.76 -3.85
C LEU A 142 -3.09 -3.31 -3.35
N GLU A 143 -2.68 -2.82 -2.19
CA GLU A 143 -1.52 -3.34 -1.47
C GLU A 143 -2.01 -4.30 -0.39
N LEU A 144 -1.73 -5.58 -0.58
CA LEU A 144 -2.22 -6.66 0.28
C LEU A 144 -1.28 -6.89 1.47
N LYS A 145 -1.84 -7.03 2.66
CA LYS A 145 -1.14 -7.42 3.87
C LYS A 145 -1.83 -8.60 4.53
N VAL A 146 -1.08 -9.68 4.74
CA VAL A 146 -1.59 -10.90 5.40
C VAL A 146 -1.50 -10.81 6.93
N SER A 147 -2.28 -11.63 7.62
CA SER A 147 -2.52 -11.54 9.07
C SER A 147 -1.30 -11.77 9.95
N ASP A 148 -0.38 -12.62 9.54
CA ASP A 148 0.81 -12.96 10.34
C ASP A 148 1.96 -11.93 10.23
N ASN A 149 1.78 -10.88 9.44
CA ASN A 149 2.71 -9.75 9.39
C ASN A 149 2.29 -8.64 10.37
N GLU A 150 2.46 -8.86 11.67
CA GLU A 150 2.20 -7.85 12.71
C GLU A 150 3.26 -6.73 12.76
N ASN A 151 4.32 -6.81 11.96
CA ASN A 151 5.36 -5.78 11.93
C ASN A 151 4.94 -4.56 11.11
N ASP A 152 4.11 -4.73 10.09
CA ASP A 152 3.67 -3.64 9.23
C ASP A 152 2.50 -2.88 9.84
N SER A 153 2.64 -1.56 9.95
CA SER A 153 1.63 -0.65 10.45
C SER A 153 0.59 -0.28 9.37
N LEU A 154 -0.54 0.29 9.79
CA LEU A 154 -1.50 0.91 8.87
C LEU A 154 -0.83 2.02 8.04
N LEU A 155 0.01 2.85 8.68
CA LEU A 155 0.76 3.90 7.99
C LEU A 155 1.67 3.33 6.89
N HIS A 156 2.33 2.18 7.13
CA HIS A 156 3.13 1.50 6.11
C HIS A 156 2.27 1.14 4.88
N SER A 157 1.16 0.45 5.09
CA SER A 157 0.25 0.03 4.01
C SER A 157 -0.26 1.24 3.19
N VAL A 158 -0.64 2.31 3.87
CA VAL A 158 -1.09 3.55 3.24
C VAL A 158 0.01 4.20 2.38
N LEU A 159 1.22 4.34 2.92
CA LEU A 159 2.34 4.95 2.21
C LEU A 159 2.83 4.10 1.04
N GLU A 160 2.76 2.78 1.15
CA GLU A 160 3.11 1.86 0.08
C GLU A 160 2.10 1.96 -1.07
N ALA A 161 0.80 1.89 -0.77
CA ALA A 161 -0.27 2.09 -1.75
C ALA A 161 -0.19 3.47 -2.43
N TYR A 162 0.05 4.54 -1.67
CA TYR A 162 0.25 5.88 -2.19
C TYR A 162 1.47 5.97 -3.13
N THR A 163 2.56 5.33 -2.75
CA THR A 163 3.78 5.30 -3.58
C THR A 163 3.50 4.62 -4.92
N TYR A 164 2.79 3.50 -4.92
CA TYR A 164 2.48 2.77 -6.14
C TYR A 164 1.49 3.54 -7.03
N LEU A 165 0.50 4.21 -6.46
CA LEU A 165 -0.44 5.06 -7.20
C LEU A 165 0.31 6.16 -7.97
N ASN A 166 1.26 6.86 -7.33
CA ASN A 166 2.04 7.92 -7.97
C ASN A 166 3.08 7.38 -8.97
N THR A 167 3.55 6.16 -8.77
CA THR A 167 4.57 5.54 -9.62
C THR A 167 3.99 5.00 -10.93
N VAL A 168 2.74 4.54 -10.94
CA VAL A 168 2.10 3.93 -12.11
C VAL A 168 1.80 4.97 -13.20
N HIS A 169 2.08 4.61 -14.45
CA HIS A 169 1.61 5.35 -15.62
C HIS A 169 0.14 4.99 -15.91
N ARG A 170 -0.79 5.79 -15.38
CA ARG A 170 -2.23 5.53 -15.35
C ARG A 170 -2.80 5.15 -16.73
N GLU A 171 -2.57 5.98 -17.73
CA GLU A 171 -3.14 5.79 -19.09
C GLU A 171 -2.74 4.44 -19.65
N LYS A 172 -1.44 4.12 -19.54
CA LYS A 172 -0.92 2.84 -20.02
C LYS A 172 -1.45 1.66 -19.23
N LEU A 173 -1.61 1.78 -17.90
CA LEU A 173 -2.21 0.71 -17.08
C LEU A 173 -3.64 0.40 -17.55
N LEU A 174 -4.46 1.43 -17.71
CA LEU A 174 -5.84 1.28 -18.17
C LEU A 174 -5.92 0.66 -19.57
N ASP A 175 -5.07 1.09 -20.50
CA ASP A 175 -4.99 0.56 -21.85
C ASP A 175 -4.56 -0.91 -21.88
N ASP A 176 -3.47 -1.26 -21.17
CA ASP A 176 -2.93 -2.63 -21.11
C ASP A 176 -3.96 -3.64 -20.56
N PHE A 177 -4.87 -3.19 -19.70
CA PHE A 177 -5.98 -4.01 -19.16
C PHE A 177 -7.30 -3.84 -19.89
N SER A 178 -7.33 -3.08 -21.00
CA SER A 178 -8.54 -2.78 -21.80
C SER A 178 -9.67 -2.20 -20.95
N LEU A 179 -9.33 -1.37 -19.97
CA LEU A 179 -10.26 -0.66 -19.12
C LEU A 179 -10.71 0.65 -19.77
N ASN A 180 -11.80 1.20 -19.28
CA ASN A 180 -12.26 2.51 -19.73
C ASN A 180 -11.19 3.57 -19.44
N THR A 181 -10.77 4.31 -20.46
CA THR A 181 -9.75 5.37 -20.32
C THR A 181 -10.17 6.51 -19.41
N SER A 182 -11.48 6.70 -19.20
CA SER A 182 -12.02 7.64 -18.22
C SER A 182 -12.12 7.07 -16.79
N ALA A 183 -11.76 5.79 -16.58
CA ALA A 183 -11.82 5.20 -15.24
C ALA A 183 -10.93 5.98 -14.27
N GLU A 184 -11.43 6.23 -13.08
CA GLU A 184 -10.61 6.77 -12.00
C GLU A 184 -9.61 5.71 -11.56
N LEU A 185 -8.36 6.10 -11.30
CA LEU A 185 -7.37 5.21 -10.70
C LEU A 185 -7.16 5.63 -9.25
N LYS A 186 -7.43 4.72 -8.33
CA LYS A 186 -7.27 4.88 -6.88
C LYS A 186 -6.34 3.82 -6.31
N ALA A 187 -5.96 4.00 -5.05
CA ALA A 187 -5.22 2.98 -4.32
C ALA A 187 -5.77 2.77 -2.92
N ALA A 188 -5.57 1.56 -2.42
CA ALA A 188 -5.97 1.19 -1.07
C ALA A 188 -5.00 0.17 -0.46
N GLY A 189 -4.88 0.22 0.88
CA GLY A 189 -4.39 -0.91 1.65
C GLY A 189 -5.49 -1.96 1.81
N LEU A 190 -5.20 -3.22 1.55
CA LEU A 190 -6.10 -4.35 1.76
C LEU A 190 -5.51 -5.27 2.83
N SER A 191 -6.16 -5.40 3.96
CA SER A 191 -5.67 -6.16 5.12
C SER A 191 -6.71 -7.14 5.63
N ILE A 192 -6.38 -7.90 6.67
CA ILE A 192 -7.28 -8.86 7.28
C ILE A 192 -7.93 -8.27 8.53
N GLU A 193 -9.23 -8.47 8.73
CA GLU A 193 -9.92 -8.07 9.97
C GLU A 193 -9.26 -8.71 11.19
N GLY A 194 -9.05 -7.90 12.24
CA GLY A 194 -8.44 -8.34 13.48
C GLY A 194 -6.91 -8.23 13.54
N ASP A 195 -6.22 -7.99 12.43
CA ASP A 195 -4.79 -7.75 12.43
C ASP A 195 -4.39 -6.39 13.03
N ARG A 196 -3.09 -6.06 13.07
CA ARG A 196 -2.59 -4.79 13.59
C ARG A 196 -3.19 -3.60 12.86
N ARG A 197 -3.26 -3.61 11.53
CA ARG A 197 -3.75 -2.51 10.70
C ARG A 197 -5.24 -2.24 10.93
N HIS A 198 -6.03 -3.31 11.09
CA HIS A 198 -7.44 -3.17 11.43
C HIS A 198 -7.64 -2.57 12.83
N ARG A 199 -6.83 -2.98 13.83
CA ARG A 199 -6.87 -2.37 15.16
C ARG A 199 -6.48 -0.89 15.13
N GLU A 200 -5.43 -0.53 14.40
CA GLU A 200 -5.00 0.86 14.19
C GLU A 200 -6.07 1.67 13.45
N TYR A 201 -6.71 1.10 12.43
CA TYR A 201 -7.81 1.75 11.70
C TYR A 201 -9.00 2.05 12.59
N LYS A 202 -9.41 1.10 13.45
CA LYS A 202 -10.48 1.31 14.43
C LYS A 202 -10.14 2.36 15.49
N ALA A 203 -8.88 2.59 15.74
CA ALA A 203 -8.39 3.58 16.69
C ALA A 203 -8.13 4.97 16.07
N LEU A 204 -8.43 5.20 14.79
CA LEU A 204 -8.13 6.45 14.06
C LEU A 204 -8.69 7.70 14.73
N ASP A 205 -9.84 7.61 15.42
CA ASP A 205 -10.39 8.76 16.14
C ASP A 205 -9.49 9.24 17.29
N SER A 206 -8.63 8.38 17.81
CA SER A 206 -7.60 8.72 18.79
C SER A 206 -6.25 9.11 18.15
N MET A 207 -6.15 9.06 16.84
CA MET A 207 -4.95 9.36 16.06
C MET A 207 -5.23 10.39 14.96
N PRO A 208 -5.48 11.66 15.35
CA PRO A 208 -5.98 12.69 14.42
C PRO A 208 -5.02 13.01 13.28
N PHE A 209 -3.70 13.00 13.51
CA PHE A 209 -2.72 13.24 12.43
C PHE A 209 -2.67 12.09 11.43
N LEU A 210 -2.70 10.83 11.89
CA LEU A 210 -2.79 9.68 10.99
C LEU A 210 -4.07 9.72 10.17
N LYS A 211 -5.21 9.99 10.81
CA LYS A 211 -6.51 10.11 10.14
C LYS A 211 -6.48 11.20 9.06
N GLN A 212 -5.93 12.36 9.40
CA GLN A 212 -5.79 13.47 8.46
C GLN A 212 -4.85 13.13 7.30
N LEU A 213 -3.73 12.45 7.57
CA LEU A 213 -2.76 12.05 6.55
C LEU A 213 -3.40 11.08 5.54
N ILE A 214 -4.09 10.03 6.01
CA ILE A 214 -4.80 9.09 5.15
C ILE A 214 -5.78 9.82 4.23
N SER A 215 -6.57 10.73 4.79
CA SER A 215 -7.52 11.56 4.03
C SER A 215 -6.81 12.45 2.99
N ARG A 216 -5.70 13.08 3.35
CA ARG A 216 -4.94 13.97 2.44
C ARG A 216 -4.26 13.22 1.31
N LEU A 217 -3.81 12.00 1.56
CA LEU A 217 -3.23 11.13 0.54
C LEU A 217 -4.30 10.46 -0.35
N MET A 218 -5.58 10.57 0.02
CA MET A 218 -6.73 9.96 -0.68
C MET A 218 -6.57 8.43 -0.84
N ILE A 219 -6.00 7.77 0.17
CA ILE A 219 -5.84 6.32 0.18
C ILE A 219 -6.97 5.69 1.00
N GLU A 220 -7.65 4.73 0.40
CA GLU A 220 -8.67 3.94 1.07
C GLU A 220 -8.04 2.78 1.86
N VAL A 221 -8.80 2.23 2.79
CA VAL A 221 -8.38 1.04 3.55
C VAL A 221 -9.52 0.04 3.56
N PHE A 222 -9.27 -1.15 3.02
CA PHE A 222 -10.24 -2.23 2.94
C PHE A 222 -9.79 -3.42 3.79
N PHE A 223 -10.77 -4.22 4.22
CA PHE A 223 -10.51 -5.39 5.05
C PHE A 223 -11.23 -6.61 4.50
N LEU A 224 -10.50 -7.72 4.44
CA LEU A 224 -11.08 -9.05 4.24
C LEU A 224 -11.55 -9.58 5.59
N SER A 225 -12.76 -10.12 5.66
CA SER A 225 -13.34 -10.68 6.90
C SER A 225 -12.54 -11.88 7.44
N ARG A 226 -11.78 -12.55 6.57
CA ARG A 226 -10.83 -13.62 6.90
C ARG A 226 -9.81 -13.78 5.79
N GLU A 227 -8.65 -14.37 6.10
CA GLU A 227 -7.76 -14.84 5.05
C GLU A 227 -8.46 -15.89 4.17
N PRO A 228 -8.36 -15.77 2.83
CA PRO A 228 -8.79 -16.84 1.96
C PRO A 228 -8.06 -18.14 2.31
N ALA A 229 -8.82 -19.21 2.48
CA ALA A 229 -8.26 -20.52 2.76
C ALA A 229 -7.61 -21.12 1.50
N PHE A 230 -6.50 -21.83 1.71
CA PHE A 230 -5.80 -22.60 0.68
C PHE A 230 -6.57 -23.86 0.29
#